data_cf39aa4f809c16d2ca673b598ae01d82
#
_entry.id   cf39aa4f809c16d2ca673b598ae01d82
#
_cell.length_a   1.000
_cell.length_b   1.000
_cell.length_c   1.000
_cell.angle_alpha   90.00
_cell.angle_beta   90.00
_cell.angle_gamma   90.00
#
_symmetry.space_group_name_H-M   'P 1'
#
loop_
_entity.id
_entity.type
_entity.pdbx_description
1 polymer ?
#
loop_
_entity_poly.entity_id
_entity_poly.type
_entity_poly.pdbx_seq_one_letter_code
_entity_poly.pdbx_strand_id
1 'polypeptide(L)'
;MIVSAKIVDVDVFSLLPDDDVAYCNFVRIRHGSVVGVYTVKLKTGVGGDERDMLTLAIQHVVEHIAGTLAREVIVPFLPSTTLLFDGVTFTVPKRGEKLELLEFSQKSARIYRAEQLKNLEIKNPERYTERLMNALQKELRLDRQPRHIECFDNS
;
A
#
# COMPACT_ATOMS: atom_id res chain seq x y z
N MET A 1 11.85 13.60 -7.70
CA MET A 1 10.99 14.70 -7.21
C MET A 1 11.63 15.33 -6.00
N ILE A 2 11.81 16.64 -6.04
CA ILE A 2 12.39 17.39 -4.93
C ILE A 2 11.29 17.68 -3.92
N VAL A 3 11.55 17.40 -2.65
CA VAL A 3 10.56 17.56 -1.58
C VAL A 3 10.74 18.94 -0.92
N SER A 4 11.88 19.14 -0.27
CA SER A 4 12.18 20.39 0.43
C SER A 4 13.63 20.43 0.83
N ALA A 5 14.20 21.64 0.88
CA ALA A 5 15.56 21.82 1.36
C ALA A 5 15.71 21.51 2.87
N LYS A 6 14.61 21.53 3.62
CA LYS A 6 14.63 21.26 5.06
C LYS A 6 14.57 19.78 5.38
N ILE A 7 14.00 18.98 4.48
CA ILE A 7 13.89 17.54 4.65
C ILE A 7 14.98 16.90 3.82
N VAL A 8 16.04 16.43 4.47
CA VAL A 8 17.21 15.90 3.77
C VAL A 8 17.09 14.39 3.58
N ASP A 9 17.09 13.65 4.67
CA ASP A 9 17.00 12.19 4.65
C ASP A 9 15.86 11.74 5.57
N VAL A 10 14.81 11.18 4.97
CA VAL A 10 13.73 10.54 5.73
C VAL A 10 13.26 9.34 4.95
N ASP A 11 12.70 8.38 5.66
CA ASP A 11 11.95 7.28 5.07
C ASP A 11 10.51 7.40 5.51
N VAL A 12 9.58 7.06 4.63
CA VAL A 12 8.15 7.17 4.89
C VAL A 12 7.51 5.81 4.68
N PHE A 13 6.71 5.40 5.65
CA PHE A 13 5.93 4.16 5.54
C PHE A 13 4.46 4.47 5.66
N SER A 14 3.65 3.79 4.89
CA SER A 14 2.21 3.78 5.05
C SER A 14 1.71 2.35 4.97
N LEU A 15 0.55 2.10 5.56
CA LEU A 15 -0.04 0.78 5.60
C LEU A 15 -1.49 0.87 5.15
N LEU A 16 -1.86 -0.01 4.24
CA LEU A 16 -3.23 -0.12 3.74
C LEU A 16 -3.71 -1.55 3.98
N PRO A 17 -4.41 -1.80 5.10
CA PRO A 17 -4.96 -3.13 5.36
C PRO A 17 -6.09 -3.45 4.37
N ASP A 18 -6.20 -4.72 3.97
CA ASP A 18 -7.19 -5.19 3.02
C ASP A 18 -7.47 -6.67 3.28
N ASP A 19 -8.52 -6.96 4.05
CA ASP A 19 -8.90 -8.31 4.48
C ASP A 19 -7.76 -9.05 5.19
N ASP A 20 -7.20 -10.08 4.54
CA ASP A 20 -6.11 -10.89 5.11
C ASP A 20 -4.72 -10.46 4.64
N VAL A 21 -4.64 -9.34 3.94
CA VAL A 21 -3.38 -8.80 3.43
C VAL A 21 -3.24 -7.34 3.84
N ALA A 22 -2.04 -6.82 3.74
CA ALA A 22 -1.79 -5.39 3.90
C ALA A 22 -0.78 -4.95 2.84
N TYR A 23 -1.00 -3.76 2.32
CA TYR A 23 -0.07 -3.13 1.39
C TYR A 23 0.73 -2.11 2.19
N CYS A 24 2.04 -2.26 2.19
CA CYS A 24 2.93 -1.29 2.82
C CYS A 24 3.68 -0.54 1.73
N ASN A 25 3.57 0.78 1.73
CA ASN A 25 4.31 1.63 0.82
C ASN A 25 5.49 2.24 1.56
N PHE A 26 6.64 2.22 0.92
CA PHE A 26 7.88 2.77 1.44
C PHE A 26 8.40 3.81 0.45
N VAL A 27 8.62 5.03 0.92
CA VAL A 27 9.19 6.13 0.14
C VAL A 27 10.53 6.49 0.75
N ARG A 28 11.58 6.41 -0.06
CA ARG A 28 12.93 6.76 0.38
C ARG A 28 13.27 8.16 -0.12
N ILE A 29 13.66 9.02 0.80
CA ILE A 29 14.06 10.39 0.49
C ILE A 29 15.50 10.58 0.96
N ARG A 30 16.34 11.01 0.04
CA ARG A 30 17.74 11.27 0.32
C ARG A 30 18.14 12.59 -0.37
N HIS A 31 18.84 13.45 0.37
CA HIS A 31 19.25 14.76 -0.13
C HIS A 31 18.05 15.59 -0.64
N GLY A 32 16.92 15.48 0.05
CA GLY A 32 15.72 16.23 -0.28
C GLY A 32 14.98 15.77 -1.53
N SER A 33 15.33 14.60 -2.08
CA SER A 33 14.68 14.07 -3.28
C SER A 33 14.15 12.66 -3.04
N VAL A 34 13.04 12.35 -3.68
CA VAL A 34 12.50 10.99 -3.68
C VAL A 34 13.39 10.13 -4.57
N VAL A 35 14.07 9.16 -3.98
CA VAL A 35 14.96 8.27 -4.71
C VAL A 35 14.39 6.87 -4.89
N GLY A 36 13.27 6.55 -4.25
CA GLY A 36 12.61 5.27 -4.43
C GLY A 36 11.21 5.28 -3.85
N VAL A 37 10.31 4.55 -4.51
CA VAL A 37 8.94 4.31 -4.05
C VAL A 37 8.68 2.84 -4.25
N TYR A 38 8.35 2.12 -3.17
CA TYR A 38 8.17 0.67 -3.21
C TYR A 38 6.88 0.32 -2.49
N THR A 39 6.17 -0.66 -3.01
CA THR A 39 5.00 -1.20 -2.31
C THR A 39 5.13 -2.71 -2.21
N VAL A 40 4.92 -3.22 -1.02
CA VAL A 40 4.94 -4.66 -0.76
C VAL A 40 3.58 -5.10 -0.27
N LYS A 41 3.20 -6.31 -0.64
CA LYS A 41 1.96 -6.94 -0.21
C LYS A 41 2.32 -8.03 0.79
N LEU A 42 1.75 -7.94 1.98
CA LEU A 42 2.03 -8.89 3.05
C LEU A 42 0.76 -9.62 3.46
N LYS A 43 0.87 -10.90 3.71
CA LYS A 43 -0.23 -11.68 4.29
C LYS A 43 -0.21 -11.47 5.79
N THR A 44 -1.31 -11.01 6.33
CA THR A 44 -1.39 -10.63 7.75
C THR A 44 -2.30 -11.53 8.56
N GLY A 45 -3.10 -12.36 7.91
CA GLY A 45 -4.13 -13.14 8.59
C GLY A 45 -5.31 -12.25 8.99
N VAL A 46 -6.35 -12.89 9.51
CA VAL A 46 -7.58 -12.19 9.90
C VAL A 46 -7.44 -11.68 11.33
N GLY A 47 -7.80 -10.41 11.54
CA GLY A 47 -7.88 -9.83 12.88
C GLY A 47 -6.57 -9.36 13.49
N GLY A 48 -5.54 -9.15 12.68
CA GLY A 48 -4.27 -8.63 13.19
C GLY A 48 -4.34 -7.16 13.57
N ASP A 49 -3.53 -6.75 14.55
CA ASP A 49 -3.40 -5.37 14.95
C ASP A 49 -2.60 -4.61 13.89
N GLU A 50 -3.08 -3.46 13.48
CA GLU A 50 -2.40 -2.61 12.49
C GLU A 50 -0.99 -2.22 12.91
N ARG A 51 -0.79 -1.99 14.21
CA ARG A 51 0.54 -1.62 14.73
C ARG A 51 1.53 -2.77 14.59
N ASP A 52 1.10 -4.01 14.80
CA ASP A 52 1.93 -5.19 14.58
C ASP A 52 2.21 -5.38 13.10
N MET A 53 1.21 -5.17 12.26
CA MET A 53 1.37 -5.25 10.81
C MET A 53 2.42 -4.25 10.33
N LEU A 54 2.37 -3.02 10.84
CA LEU A 54 3.35 -1.99 10.48
C LEU A 54 4.75 -2.40 10.90
N THR A 55 4.90 -2.94 12.11
CA THR A 55 6.19 -3.41 12.60
C THR A 55 6.77 -4.49 11.68
N LEU A 56 5.96 -5.48 11.31
CA LEU A 56 6.38 -6.54 10.41
C LEU A 56 6.71 -6.02 9.02
N ALA A 57 5.91 -5.07 8.54
CA ALA A 57 6.14 -4.46 7.23
C ALA A 57 7.47 -3.71 7.18
N ILE A 58 7.77 -2.94 8.22
CA ILE A 58 9.03 -2.21 8.30
C ILE A 58 10.21 -3.19 8.34
N GLN A 59 10.10 -4.25 9.14
CA GLN A 59 11.13 -5.29 9.18
C GLN A 59 11.36 -5.93 7.82
N HIS A 60 10.28 -6.25 7.12
CA HIS A 60 10.36 -6.84 5.78
C HIS A 60 11.09 -5.91 4.82
N VAL A 61 10.75 -4.62 4.84
CA VAL A 61 11.38 -3.62 3.98
C VAL A 61 12.86 -3.48 4.31
N VAL A 62 13.21 -3.42 5.58
CA VAL A 62 14.60 -3.33 6.00
C VAL A 62 15.42 -4.53 5.51
N GLU A 63 14.87 -5.72 5.66
CA GLU A 63 15.57 -6.95 5.28
C GLU A 63 15.71 -7.13 3.77
N HIS A 64 14.72 -6.73 2.99
CA HIS A 64 14.65 -7.08 1.56
C HIS A 64 14.85 -5.90 0.62
N ILE A 65 14.69 -4.68 1.07
CA ILE A 65 14.71 -3.49 0.20
C ILE A 65 15.67 -2.43 0.69
N ALA A 66 15.48 -1.96 1.92
CA ALA A 66 16.14 -0.75 2.40
C ALA A 66 17.55 -0.99 2.96
N GLY A 67 17.76 -2.10 3.63
CA GLY A 67 18.98 -2.34 4.38
C GLY A 67 19.05 -1.49 5.64
N THR A 68 19.28 -0.19 5.49
CA THR A 68 19.28 0.76 6.61
C THR A 68 18.22 1.83 6.39
N LEU A 69 17.63 2.29 7.50
CA LEU A 69 16.67 3.38 7.49
C LEU A 69 17.35 4.70 7.83
N ALA A 70 16.72 5.80 7.41
CA ALA A 70 17.11 7.12 7.86
C ALA A 70 16.89 7.25 9.36
N ARG A 71 17.49 8.25 9.98
CA ARG A 71 17.30 8.50 11.41
C ARG A 71 15.86 8.88 11.74
N GLU A 72 15.19 9.53 10.83
CA GLU A 72 13.76 9.87 10.98
C GLU A 72 12.94 9.06 10.01
N VAL A 73 11.89 8.42 10.54
CA VAL A 73 10.94 7.63 9.76
C VAL A 73 9.54 8.16 10.03
N ILE A 74 8.83 8.52 8.97
CA ILE A 74 7.48 9.05 9.02
C ILE A 74 6.51 7.89 8.90
N VAL A 75 5.56 7.80 9.83
CA VAL A 75 4.59 6.70 9.88
C VAL A 75 3.18 7.25 10.17
N PRO A 76 2.12 6.53 9.79
CA PRO A 76 0.75 6.98 10.06
C PRO A 76 0.37 6.78 11.53
N PHE A 77 1.03 5.87 12.22
CA PHE A 77 0.89 5.61 13.66
C PHE A 77 2.15 4.88 14.10
N LEU A 78 2.39 4.86 15.40
CA LEU A 78 3.58 4.19 15.91
C LEU A 78 3.47 2.67 15.75
N PRO A 79 4.56 1.99 15.36
CA PRO A 79 4.58 0.53 15.34
C PRO A 79 4.43 -0.03 16.76
N SER A 80 4.08 -1.30 16.86
CA SER A 80 3.86 -1.95 18.16
C SER A 80 5.13 -1.99 19.02
N THR A 81 6.30 -2.01 18.38
CA THR A 81 7.58 -1.89 19.07
C THR A 81 8.55 -1.07 18.24
N THR A 82 9.35 -0.26 18.92
CA THR A 82 10.42 0.52 18.31
C THR A 82 11.81 -0.06 18.63
N LEU A 83 11.86 -1.07 19.49
CA LEU A 83 13.10 -1.66 19.95
C LEU A 83 13.89 -2.36 18.84
N LEU A 84 13.21 -2.79 17.80
CA LEU A 84 13.83 -3.47 16.66
C LEU A 84 14.54 -2.51 15.71
N PHE A 85 14.32 -1.21 15.85
CA PHE A 85 14.83 -0.20 14.93
C PHE A 85 15.72 0.80 15.68
N ASP A 86 16.90 0.34 16.01
CA ASP A 86 17.87 1.14 16.78
C ASP A 86 18.30 2.38 15.99
N GLY A 87 18.37 3.50 16.70
CA GLY A 87 18.79 4.77 16.10
C GLY A 87 17.73 5.46 15.25
N VAL A 88 16.52 4.92 15.18
CA VAL A 88 15.43 5.49 14.38
C VAL A 88 14.42 6.22 15.26
N THR A 89 14.05 7.43 14.85
CA THR A 89 12.98 8.20 15.47
C THR A 89 11.76 8.14 14.59
N PHE A 90 10.63 7.67 15.15
CA PHE A 90 9.37 7.60 14.42
C PHE A 90 8.56 8.88 14.63
N THR A 91 8.13 9.47 13.53
CA THR A 91 7.34 10.70 13.54
C THR A 91 5.95 10.42 12.96
N VAL A 92 4.91 10.78 13.71
CA VAL A 92 3.53 10.73 13.24
C VAL A 92 3.14 12.17 12.93
N PRO A 93 3.16 12.59 11.65
CA PRO A 93 2.95 13.98 11.30
C PRO A 93 1.46 14.35 11.40
N LYS A 94 1.18 15.58 11.80
CA LYS A 94 -0.18 16.09 11.89
C LYS A 94 -0.45 17.21 10.90
N ARG A 95 0.61 17.84 10.36
CA ARG A 95 0.50 18.95 9.41
C ARG A 95 1.84 19.17 8.73
N GLY A 96 1.83 19.96 7.67
CA GLY A 96 3.03 20.39 6.96
C GLY A 96 3.55 19.39 5.95
N GLU A 97 4.79 19.58 5.55
CA GLU A 97 5.41 18.77 4.49
C GLU A 97 5.51 17.29 4.84
N LYS A 98 5.77 16.97 6.09
CA LYS A 98 5.87 15.56 6.53
C LYS A 98 4.53 14.86 6.39
N LEU A 99 3.42 15.54 6.68
CA LEU A 99 2.10 14.98 6.44
C LEU A 99 1.84 14.78 4.95
N GLU A 100 2.26 15.73 4.12
CA GLU A 100 2.12 15.59 2.67
C GLU A 100 2.87 14.38 2.14
N LEU A 101 4.05 14.11 2.69
CA LEU A 101 4.83 12.92 2.34
C LEU A 101 4.10 11.64 2.74
N LEU A 102 3.50 11.62 3.93
CA LEU A 102 2.71 10.48 4.37
C LEU A 102 1.51 10.26 3.47
N GLU A 103 0.82 11.33 3.10
CA GLU A 103 -0.33 11.26 2.19
C GLU A 103 0.08 10.76 0.81
N PHE A 104 1.24 11.18 0.32
CA PHE A 104 1.80 10.67 -0.92
C PHE A 104 2.04 9.16 -0.85
N SER A 105 2.62 8.68 0.24
CA SER A 105 2.84 7.26 0.45
C SER A 105 1.52 6.49 0.50
N GLN A 106 0.53 7.01 1.21
CA GLN A 106 -0.80 6.39 1.30
C GLN A 106 -1.48 6.32 -0.07
N LYS A 107 -1.37 7.37 -0.85
CA LYS A 107 -1.92 7.40 -2.21
C LYS A 107 -1.23 6.37 -3.09
N SER A 108 0.09 6.24 -2.96
CA SER A 108 0.87 5.25 -3.72
C SER A 108 0.43 3.83 -3.40
N ALA A 109 0.15 3.54 -2.14
CA ALA A 109 -0.36 2.23 -1.73
C ALA A 109 -1.73 1.93 -2.34
N ARG A 110 -2.61 2.92 -2.38
CA ARG A 110 -3.94 2.76 -2.98
C ARG A 110 -3.86 2.51 -4.48
N ILE A 111 -2.98 3.24 -5.17
CA ILE A 111 -2.76 3.05 -6.60
C ILE A 111 -2.22 1.66 -6.88
N TYR A 112 -1.26 1.21 -6.10
CA TYR A 112 -0.71 -0.14 -6.25
C TYR A 112 -1.78 -1.21 -6.07
N ARG A 113 -2.63 -1.08 -5.05
CA ARG A 113 -3.72 -2.02 -4.83
C ARG A 113 -4.67 -2.07 -6.02
N ALA A 114 -5.04 -0.90 -6.55
CA ALA A 114 -5.94 -0.82 -7.70
C ALA A 114 -5.31 -1.49 -8.93
N GLU A 115 -4.02 -1.29 -9.16
CA GLU A 115 -3.31 -1.92 -10.27
C GLU A 115 -3.21 -3.44 -10.09
N GLN A 116 -3.00 -3.91 -8.86
CA GLN A 116 -2.95 -5.36 -8.59
C GLN A 116 -4.27 -6.02 -8.89
N LEU A 117 -5.39 -5.41 -8.49
CA LEU A 117 -6.72 -5.94 -8.79
C LEU A 117 -6.97 -5.97 -10.29
N LYS A 118 -6.59 -4.92 -11.00
CA LYS A 118 -6.74 -4.85 -12.46
C LYS A 118 -5.90 -5.94 -13.15
N ASN A 119 -4.67 -6.13 -12.72
CA ASN A 119 -3.79 -7.16 -13.30
C ASN A 119 -4.31 -8.57 -13.06
N LEU A 120 -4.88 -8.84 -11.90
CA LEU A 120 -5.48 -10.13 -11.61
C LEU A 120 -6.66 -10.41 -12.54
N GLU A 121 -7.47 -9.41 -12.82
CA GLU A 121 -8.61 -9.54 -13.72
C GLU A 121 -8.17 -9.77 -15.15
N ILE A 122 -7.10 -9.12 -15.59
CA ILE A 122 -6.54 -9.33 -16.93
C ILE A 122 -5.96 -10.73 -17.05
N LYS A 123 -5.29 -11.25 -16.03
CA LYS A 123 -4.68 -12.58 -16.06
C LYS A 123 -5.70 -13.72 -16.05
N ASN A 124 -6.89 -13.48 -15.53
CA ASN A 124 -7.95 -14.48 -15.41
C ASN A 124 -9.25 -13.93 -15.98
N PRO A 125 -9.35 -13.78 -17.31
CA PRO A 125 -10.53 -13.17 -17.94
C PRO A 125 -11.82 -13.97 -17.70
N GLU A 126 -11.74 -15.29 -17.66
CA GLU A 126 -12.90 -16.13 -17.38
C GLU A 126 -13.44 -15.87 -15.98
N ARG A 127 -12.56 -15.79 -15.01
CA ARG A 127 -12.95 -15.50 -13.62
C ARG A 127 -13.56 -14.11 -13.48
N TYR A 128 -13.01 -13.14 -14.18
CA TYR A 128 -13.54 -11.79 -14.22
C TYR A 128 -14.95 -11.77 -14.81
N THR A 129 -15.12 -12.43 -15.96
CA THR A 129 -16.41 -12.53 -16.64
C THR A 129 -17.44 -13.21 -15.77
N GLU A 130 -17.07 -14.31 -15.12
CA GLU A 130 -17.96 -15.03 -14.22
C GLU A 130 -18.43 -14.17 -13.05
N ARG A 131 -17.51 -13.43 -12.42
CA ARG A 131 -17.87 -12.53 -11.32
C ARG A 131 -18.79 -11.43 -11.79
N LEU A 132 -18.54 -10.88 -12.97
CA LEU A 132 -19.37 -9.83 -13.54
C LEU A 132 -20.76 -10.35 -13.84
N MET A 133 -20.87 -11.53 -14.45
CA MET A 133 -22.16 -12.15 -14.75
C MET A 133 -22.97 -12.43 -13.49
N ASN A 134 -22.31 -12.96 -12.46
CA ASN A 134 -22.96 -13.25 -11.20
C ASN A 134 -23.46 -11.97 -10.53
N ALA A 135 -22.67 -10.91 -10.56
CA ALA A 135 -23.04 -9.63 -9.99
C ALA A 135 -24.25 -9.03 -10.71
N LEU A 136 -24.25 -9.08 -12.04
CA LEU A 136 -25.38 -8.58 -12.85
C LEU A 136 -26.63 -9.40 -12.64
N GLN A 137 -26.50 -10.71 -12.57
CA GLN A 137 -27.63 -11.60 -12.32
C GLN A 137 -28.27 -11.30 -10.96
N LYS A 138 -27.45 -11.12 -9.94
CA LYS A 138 -27.91 -10.81 -8.60
C LYS A 138 -28.62 -9.45 -8.55
N GLU A 139 -28.02 -8.46 -9.19
CA GLU A 139 -28.58 -7.10 -9.19
C GLU A 139 -29.86 -6.99 -9.98
N LEU A 140 -29.90 -7.63 -11.14
CA LEU A 140 -31.04 -7.57 -12.04
C LEU A 140 -32.08 -8.67 -11.79
N ARG A 141 -31.79 -9.61 -10.89
CA ARG A 141 -32.64 -10.74 -10.53
C ARG A 141 -33.03 -11.59 -11.75
N LEU A 142 -32.03 -11.85 -12.59
CA LEU A 142 -32.22 -12.68 -13.77
C LEU A 142 -32.15 -14.16 -13.41
N ASP A 143 -32.97 -14.99 -14.05
CA ASP A 143 -32.97 -16.43 -13.84
C ASP A 143 -31.79 -17.11 -14.49
N ARG A 144 -31.16 -16.44 -15.42
CA ARG A 144 -29.97 -16.93 -16.13
C ARG A 144 -28.98 -15.82 -16.35
N GLN A 145 -27.74 -16.21 -16.56
CA GLN A 145 -26.68 -15.23 -16.78
C GLN A 145 -26.85 -14.50 -18.11
N PRO A 146 -26.72 -13.16 -18.13
CA PRO A 146 -26.74 -12.40 -19.38
C PRO A 146 -25.57 -12.82 -20.27
N ARG A 147 -25.80 -12.91 -21.58
CA ARG A 147 -24.76 -13.34 -22.53
C ARG A 147 -24.19 -12.22 -23.40
N HIS A 148 -24.57 -11.00 -23.12
CA HIS A 148 -24.16 -9.87 -23.93
C HIS A 148 -23.06 -9.05 -23.26
N ILE A 149 -22.35 -9.63 -22.33
CA ILE A 149 -21.41 -8.90 -21.48
C ILE A 149 -20.03 -8.78 -22.12
N GLU A 150 -19.74 -9.59 -23.13
CA GLU A 150 -18.43 -9.59 -23.78
C GLU A 150 -18.04 -8.26 -24.39
N CYS A 151 -18.97 -7.38 -24.58
CA CYS A 151 -18.69 -6.05 -25.09
C CYS A 151 -17.90 -5.15 -24.14
N PHE A 152 -17.69 -5.58 -22.90
CA PHE A 152 -16.91 -4.83 -21.93
C PHE A 152 -15.39 -4.98 -22.08
N ASP A 153 -14.97 -5.81 -22.97
CA ASP A 153 -13.55 -6.08 -23.15
C ASP A 153 -12.75 -4.84 -23.56
N ASN A 154 -13.42 -3.86 -24.07
CA ASN A 154 -12.79 -2.65 -24.60
C ASN A 154 -12.59 -1.54 -23.60
N SER A 155 -13.11 -1.70 -22.43
CA SER A 155 -12.99 -0.67 -21.40
C SER A 155 -11.60 -0.57 -20.80
#